data_b620e2b6d0eeacb67142815161f1bbb3
#
_entry.id   b620e2b6d0eeacb67142815161f1bbb3
#
_cell.length_a   1.000
_cell.length_b   1.000
_cell.length_c   1.000
_cell.angle_alpha   90.00
_cell.angle_beta   90.00
_cell.angle_gamma   90.00
#
_symmetry.space_group_name_H-M   'P 1'
#
loop_
_entity.id
_entity.type
_entity.pdbx_description
1 polymer ?
#
loop_
_entity_poly.entity_id
_entity_poly.type
_entity_poly.pdbx_seq_one_letter_code
_entity_poly.pdbx_strand_id
1 'polypeptide(L)'
;MTQTKERKRFKDLNLLDRFLFAEAMEDQQNMELLLDIILNQETHLKQPTQTEKELRRTNEDRQVRLDVYTVDEKDVIYDAEPQKINTKNFPKRSRLYQGLIDSNLLPPGSVDFNALNTVVIILITPFDIFGHELYKYTFHMKCEEVPELQLDDGATRIFLNTHGKHLELVSEELIELLKYIELSTDETAEHCNSEKVQELHRKICQLKANKQMEAKFMQAWEEKVLERQEAYEEGKQVGEERGTDRERQEVAKLCGRLMELNRMEEMQRAITDMTYRKKLLSELEL
;
A
#
# COMPACT_ATOMS: atom_id res chain seq x y z
N MET A 1 -0.43 25.23 -11.21
CA MET A 1 0.18 24.41 -12.30
C MET A 1 0.65 23.11 -11.69
N THR A 2 -0.14 22.08 -11.77
CA THR A 2 0.19 20.73 -11.33
C THR A 2 1.21 20.18 -12.33
N GLN A 3 2.45 19.97 -11.90
CA GLN A 3 3.44 19.24 -12.69
C GLN A 3 2.84 17.85 -12.95
N THR A 4 2.40 17.61 -14.17
CA THR A 4 2.11 16.28 -14.68
C THR A 4 3.41 15.50 -14.58
N LYS A 5 3.54 14.63 -13.57
CA LYS A 5 4.67 13.71 -13.46
C LYS A 5 4.72 12.94 -14.78
N GLU A 6 5.82 13.11 -15.51
CA GLU A 6 6.04 12.47 -16.79
C GLU A 6 5.82 10.95 -16.65
N ARG A 7 4.97 10.39 -17.50
CA ARG A 7 4.61 8.97 -17.45
C ARG A 7 5.84 8.12 -17.78
N LYS A 8 6.18 7.18 -16.92
CA LYS A 8 7.15 6.15 -17.27
C LYS A 8 6.59 5.27 -18.39
N ARG A 9 7.42 4.91 -19.37
CA ARG A 9 7.04 3.92 -20.40
C ARG A 9 6.93 2.54 -19.75
N PHE A 10 6.06 1.68 -20.26
CA PHE A 10 5.87 0.33 -19.73
C PHE A 10 7.18 -0.46 -19.62
N LYS A 11 8.01 -0.38 -20.66
CA LYS A 11 9.33 -1.04 -20.70
C LYS A 11 10.31 -0.58 -19.63
N ASP A 12 10.15 0.65 -19.10
CA ASP A 12 11.04 1.24 -18.09
C ASP A 12 10.55 1.00 -16.64
N LEU A 13 9.46 0.24 -16.48
CA LEU A 13 8.97 -0.13 -15.16
C LEU A 13 9.90 -1.16 -14.51
N ASN A 14 9.91 -1.16 -13.19
CA ASN A 14 10.54 -2.19 -12.36
C ASN A 14 9.49 -2.94 -11.52
N LEU A 15 9.87 -4.04 -10.90
CA LEU A 15 8.96 -4.87 -10.10
C LEU A 15 8.47 -4.20 -8.80
N LEU A 16 9.00 -3.04 -8.41
CA LEU A 16 8.36 -2.20 -7.39
C LEU A 16 7.14 -1.46 -7.94
N ASP A 17 6.93 -1.44 -9.27
CA ASP A 17 5.70 -0.88 -9.83
C ASP A 17 4.57 -1.88 -9.68
N ARG A 18 3.49 -1.44 -9.03
CA ARG A 18 2.35 -2.29 -8.70
C ARG A 18 1.74 -2.97 -9.92
N PHE A 19 1.62 -2.24 -11.06
CA PHE A 19 1.06 -2.80 -12.27
C PHE A 19 1.95 -3.92 -12.80
N LEU A 20 3.27 -3.64 -12.99
CA LEU A 20 4.19 -4.65 -13.50
C LEU A 20 4.30 -5.84 -12.54
N PHE A 21 4.30 -5.61 -11.23
CA PHE A 21 4.36 -6.68 -10.24
C PHE A 21 3.14 -7.60 -10.32
N ALA A 22 1.93 -7.02 -10.35
CA ALA A 22 0.69 -7.78 -10.46
C ALA A 22 0.67 -8.63 -11.75
N GLU A 23 0.95 -8.02 -12.90
CA GLU A 23 0.97 -8.74 -14.18
C GLU A 23 2.06 -9.81 -14.24
N ALA A 24 3.22 -9.57 -13.62
CA ALA A 24 4.31 -10.55 -13.57
C ALA A 24 3.98 -11.74 -12.67
N MET A 25 3.37 -11.49 -11.50
CA MET A 25 3.06 -12.50 -10.50
C MET A 25 1.72 -13.21 -10.76
N GLU A 26 0.94 -12.82 -11.78
CA GLU A 26 -0.17 -13.61 -12.29
C GLU A 26 0.32 -14.96 -12.86
N ASP A 27 1.54 -15.00 -13.40
CA ASP A 27 2.21 -16.25 -13.77
C ASP A 27 2.62 -17.02 -12.52
N GLN A 28 2.07 -18.23 -12.34
CA GLN A 28 2.29 -19.09 -11.18
C GLN A 28 3.78 -19.36 -10.94
N GLN A 29 4.55 -19.64 -11.98
CA GLN A 29 5.99 -19.94 -11.87
C GLN A 29 6.78 -18.72 -11.37
N ASN A 30 6.43 -17.50 -11.82
CA ASN A 30 7.08 -16.29 -11.32
C ASN A 30 6.82 -16.10 -9.83
N MET A 31 5.59 -16.37 -9.38
CA MET A 31 5.25 -16.29 -7.96
C MET A 31 5.94 -17.36 -7.14
N GLU A 32 6.05 -18.60 -7.64
CA GLU A 32 6.80 -19.68 -7.01
C GLU A 32 8.30 -19.31 -6.89
N LEU A 33 8.94 -18.81 -7.96
CA LEU A 33 10.32 -18.34 -7.92
C LEU A 33 10.52 -17.22 -6.87
N LEU A 34 9.61 -16.27 -6.81
CA LEU A 34 9.64 -15.19 -5.82
C LEU A 34 9.57 -15.73 -4.39
N LEU A 35 8.60 -16.59 -4.11
CA LEU A 35 8.39 -17.19 -2.79
C LEU A 35 9.55 -18.09 -2.39
N ASP A 36 10.07 -18.91 -3.29
CA ASP A 36 11.21 -19.79 -3.05
C ASP A 36 12.42 -19.01 -2.53
N ILE A 37 12.74 -17.90 -3.18
CA ILE A 37 13.88 -17.06 -2.79
C ILE A 37 13.59 -16.35 -1.45
N ILE A 38 12.40 -15.80 -1.25
CA ILE A 38 12.05 -15.06 -0.02
C ILE A 38 12.01 -15.99 1.18
N LEU A 39 11.45 -17.18 1.01
CA LEU A 39 11.25 -18.16 2.10
C LEU A 39 12.43 -19.11 2.25
N ASN A 40 13.34 -19.14 1.28
CA ASN A 40 14.47 -20.09 1.19
C ASN A 40 14.01 -21.55 1.26
N GLN A 41 12.93 -21.87 0.55
CA GLN A 41 12.35 -23.20 0.43
C GLN A 41 11.56 -23.32 -0.87
N GLU A 42 11.38 -24.54 -1.38
CA GLU A 42 10.51 -24.80 -2.53
C GLU A 42 9.04 -24.62 -2.15
N THR A 43 8.33 -23.86 -2.96
CA THR A 43 6.90 -23.53 -2.78
C THR A 43 6.15 -23.92 -4.04
N HIS A 44 5.15 -24.77 -3.91
CA HIS A 44 4.27 -25.17 -5.02
C HIS A 44 2.88 -24.62 -4.80
N LEU A 45 2.40 -23.82 -5.74
CA LEU A 45 1.10 -23.17 -5.63
C LEU A 45 -0.02 -24.12 -6.08
N LYS A 46 -1.08 -24.14 -5.28
CA LYS A 46 -2.27 -24.99 -5.50
C LYS A 46 -3.18 -24.42 -6.58
N GLN A 47 -3.18 -23.11 -6.75
CA GLN A 47 -4.07 -22.38 -7.64
C GLN A 47 -3.31 -21.24 -8.33
N PRO A 48 -3.79 -20.81 -9.51
CA PRO A 48 -3.27 -19.60 -10.14
C PRO A 48 -3.34 -18.40 -9.18
N THR A 49 -2.33 -17.58 -9.25
CA THR A 49 -2.24 -16.37 -8.45
C THR A 49 -3.39 -15.41 -8.77
N GLN A 50 -4.00 -14.82 -7.74
CA GLN A 50 -5.02 -13.79 -7.89
C GLN A 50 -4.38 -12.42 -7.67
N THR A 51 -4.42 -11.58 -8.68
CA THR A 51 -3.94 -10.21 -8.59
C THR A 51 -5.08 -9.24 -8.30
N GLU A 52 -4.78 -8.14 -7.60
CA GLU A 52 -5.75 -7.11 -7.23
C GLU A 52 -7.01 -7.66 -6.53
N LYS A 53 -6.83 -8.69 -5.69
CA LYS A 53 -7.93 -9.33 -4.96
C LYS A 53 -8.57 -8.37 -3.98
N GLU A 54 -9.86 -8.13 -4.15
CA GLU A 54 -10.63 -7.27 -3.26
C GLU A 54 -11.16 -8.04 -2.06
N LEU A 55 -10.89 -7.51 -0.87
CA LEU A 55 -11.41 -8.03 0.40
C LEU A 55 -12.21 -6.96 1.12
N ARG A 56 -13.41 -7.33 1.58
CA ARG A 56 -14.28 -6.54 2.46
C ARG A 56 -15.19 -7.48 3.26
N ARG A 57 -15.64 -7.05 4.43
CA ARG A 57 -16.57 -7.83 5.25
C ARG A 57 -18.02 -7.60 4.81
N THR A 58 -18.38 -6.34 4.57
CA THR A 58 -19.71 -5.93 4.07
C THR A 58 -19.57 -4.89 2.96
N ASN A 59 -20.67 -4.60 2.26
CA ASN A 59 -20.65 -3.60 1.18
C ASN A 59 -20.38 -2.15 1.69
N GLU A 60 -20.59 -1.91 2.98
CA GLU A 60 -20.38 -0.60 3.61
C GLU A 60 -18.99 -0.47 4.25
N ASP A 61 -18.27 -1.59 4.43
CA ASP A 61 -16.95 -1.59 5.03
C ASP A 61 -15.86 -1.10 4.06
N ARG A 62 -14.77 -0.64 4.65
CA ARG A 62 -13.56 -0.28 3.90
C ARG A 62 -13.06 -1.48 3.12
N GLN A 63 -13.06 -1.36 1.81
CA GLN A 63 -12.45 -2.31 0.90
C GLN A 63 -10.93 -2.23 0.97
N VAL A 64 -10.29 -3.39 0.96
CA VAL A 64 -8.84 -3.54 0.80
C VAL A 64 -8.60 -4.35 -0.47
N ARG A 65 -7.64 -3.94 -1.27
CA ARG A 65 -7.21 -4.64 -2.46
C ARG A 65 -5.78 -5.13 -2.25
N LEU A 66 -5.63 -6.45 -2.19
CA LEU A 66 -4.34 -7.12 -2.11
C LEU A 66 -3.68 -7.11 -3.50
N ASP A 67 -2.38 -6.83 -3.57
CA ASP A 67 -1.69 -6.75 -4.85
C ASP A 67 -1.55 -8.13 -5.48
N VAL A 68 -1.08 -9.11 -4.71
CA VAL A 68 -0.91 -10.50 -5.15
C VAL A 68 -1.27 -11.46 -4.03
N TYR A 69 -2.28 -12.28 -4.25
CA TYR A 69 -2.77 -13.29 -3.31
C TYR A 69 -2.66 -14.69 -3.93
N THR A 70 -2.11 -15.64 -3.18
CA THR A 70 -2.01 -17.04 -3.63
C THR A 70 -2.05 -18.01 -2.46
N VAL A 71 -2.23 -19.32 -2.78
CA VAL A 71 -2.29 -20.41 -1.80
C VAL A 71 -1.42 -21.55 -2.31
N ASP A 72 -0.59 -22.12 -1.44
CA ASP A 72 0.25 -23.28 -1.78
C ASP A 72 -0.47 -24.62 -1.51
N GLU A 73 0.19 -25.73 -1.85
CA GLU A 73 -0.31 -27.08 -1.64
C GLU A 73 -0.48 -27.47 -0.17
N LYS A 74 0.15 -26.73 0.75
CA LYS A 74 0.02 -26.88 2.22
C LYS A 74 -1.07 -25.97 2.79
N ASP A 75 -1.87 -25.34 1.94
CA ASP A 75 -2.90 -24.40 2.30
C ASP A 75 -2.38 -23.12 3.02
N VAL A 76 -1.08 -22.79 2.85
CA VAL A 76 -0.54 -21.50 3.31
C VAL A 76 -0.93 -20.40 2.32
N ILE A 77 -1.43 -19.31 2.86
CA ILE A 77 -1.82 -18.12 2.10
C ILE A 77 -0.68 -17.12 2.09
N TYR A 78 -0.39 -16.59 0.92
CA TYR A 78 0.61 -15.54 0.71
C TYR A 78 -0.05 -14.29 0.13
N ASP A 79 0.31 -13.15 0.70
CA ASP A 79 -0.01 -11.81 0.19
C ASP A 79 1.29 -11.06 -0.01
N ALA A 80 1.61 -10.69 -1.27
CA ALA A 80 2.86 -10.00 -1.62
C ALA A 80 2.57 -8.62 -2.21
N GLU A 81 3.16 -7.58 -1.61
CA GLU A 81 2.89 -6.19 -1.92
C GLU A 81 4.16 -5.35 -2.10
N PRO A 82 4.44 -4.85 -3.32
CA PRO A 82 5.47 -3.85 -3.54
C PRO A 82 4.97 -2.45 -3.14
N GLN A 83 5.79 -1.70 -2.39
CA GLN A 83 5.41 -0.38 -1.87
C GLN A 83 6.52 0.65 -2.08
N LYS A 84 6.31 1.62 -2.99
CA LYS A 84 7.30 2.67 -3.33
C LYS A 84 7.31 3.86 -2.38
N ILE A 85 6.21 4.10 -1.66
CA ILE A 85 6.02 5.31 -0.84
C ILE A 85 5.88 4.91 0.62
N ASN A 86 6.71 5.51 1.48
CA ASN A 86 6.61 5.27 2.91
C ASN A 86 5.43 6.04 3.52
N THR A 87 4.33 5.35 3.73
CA THR A 87 3.12 5.88 4.40
C THR A 87 3.19 5.80 5.92
N LYS A 88 4.29 5.27 6.49
CA LYS A 88 4.55 5.11 7.94
C LYS A 88 3.49 4.30 8.70
N ASN A 89 2.69 3.49 8.01
CA ASN A 89 1.60 2.71 8.61
C ASN A 89 1.63 1.21 8.29
N PHE A 90 2.68 0.72 7.65
CA PHE A 90 2.78 -0.67 7.17
C PHE A 90 2.54 -1.74 8.24
N PRO A 91 3.07 -1.62 9.49
CA PRO A 91 2.81 -2.63 10.51
C PRO A 91 1.32 -2.74 10.87
N LYS A 92 0.59 -1.60 10.95
CA LYS A 92 -0.85 -1.61 11.21
C LYS A 92 -1.65 -2.05 9.98
N ARG A 93 -1.18 -1.70 8.78
CA ARG A 93 -1.79 -2.10 7.51
C ARG A 93 -1.70 -3.62 7.33
N SER A 94 -0.54 -4.24 7.55
CA SER A 94 -0.38 -5.69 7.46
C SER A 94 -1.27 -6.44 8.47
N ARG A 95 -1.49 -5.87 9.68
CA ARG A 95 -2.44 -6.43 10.64
C ARG A 95 -3.88 -6.37 10.13
N LEU A 96 -4.28 -5.28 9.46
CA LEU A 96 -5.62 -5.16 8.87
C LEU A 96 -5.81 -6.18 7.74
N TYR A 97 -4.79 -6.38 6.90
CA TYR A 97 -4.82 -7.35 5.81
C TYR A 97 -5.00 -8.77 6.37
N GLN A 98 -4.21 -9.15 7.37
CA GLN A 98 -4.38 -10.41 8.09
C GLN A 98 -5.81 -10.62 8.55
N GLY A 99 -6.39 -9.67 9.27
CA GLY A 99 -7.75 -9.79 9.81
C GLY A 99 -8.82 -9.86 8.71
N LEU A 100 -8.61 -9.22 7.56
CA LEU A 100 -9.53 -9.32 6.42
C LEU A 100 -9.39 -10.67 5.70
N ILE A 101 -8.19 -11.20 5.53
CA ILE A 101 -7.97 -12.54 5.01
C ILE A 101 -8.68 -13.55 5.92
N ASP A 102 -8.39 -13.54 7.21
CA ASP A 102 -8.96 -14.47 8.20
C ASP A 102 -10.49 -14.41 8.24
N SER A 103 -11.06 -13.20 8.17
CA SER A 103 -12.52 -13.01 8.19
C SER A 103 -13.23 -13.56 6.96
N ASN A 104 -12.52 -13.78 5.86
CA ASN A 104 -13.06 -14.36 4.61
C ASN A 104 -12.83 -15.88 4.51
N LEU A 105 -12.04 -16.48 5.41
CA LEU A 105 -11.73 -17.90 5.38
C LEU A 105 -12.76 -18.74 6.11
N LEU A 106 -13.31 -18.25 7.21
CA LEU A 106 -14.29 -18.99 8.00
C LEU A 106 -15.72 -18.63 7.60
N PRO A 107 -16.57 -19.61 7.24
CA PRO A 107 -17.98 -19.36 7.01
C PRO A 107 -18.68 -18.93 8.31
N PRO A 108 -19.78 -18.14 8.21
CA PRO A 108 -20.58 -17.77 9.36
C PRO A 108 -21.05 -18.99 10.17
N GLY A 109 -20.85 -18.95 11.48
CA GLY A 109 -21.22 -20.05 12.38
C GLY A 109 -20.17 -21.15 12.54
N SER A 110 -19.00 -21.03 11.90
CA SER A 110 -17.85 -21.90 12.19
C SER A 110 -17.42 -21.76 13.65
N VAL A 111 -17.27 -22.89 14.35
CA VAL A 111 -16.83 -22.94 15.75
C VAL A 111 -15.39 -23.43 15.90
N ASP A 112 -14.83 -23.99 14.86
CA ASP A 112 -13.43 -24.47 14.82
C ASP A 112 -12.51 -23.43 14.20
N PHE A 113 -11.79 -22.69 15.02
CA PHE A 113 -10.83 -21.70 14.58
C PHE A 113 -9.48 -22.30 14.13
N ASN A 114 -9.24 -23.61 14.41
CA ASN A 114 -8.06 -24.30 13.89
C ASN A 114 -8.14 -24.52 12.36
N ALA A 115 -9.31 -24.29 11.77
CA ALA A 115 -9.50 -24.29 10.32
C ALA A 115 -8.95 -23.02 9.62
N LEU A 116 -8.47 -22.02 10.37
CA LEU A 116 -7.77 -20.87 9.78
C LEU A 116 -6.43 -21.31 9.17
N ASN A 117 -6.18 -20.83 7.98
CA ASN A 117 -4.93 -21.07 7.27
C ASN A 117 -3.76 -20.31 7.91
N THR A 118 -2.56 -20.84 7.76
CA THR A 118 -1.34 -20.02 7.93
C THR A 118 -1.32 -18.91 6.88
N VAL A 119 -1.04 -17.68 7.30
CA VAL A 119 -0.98 -16.51 6.39
C VAL A 119 0.36 -15.81 6.51
N VAL A 120 0.99 -15.58 5.37
CA VAL A 120 2.27 -14.88 5.25
C VAL A 120 2.07 -13.60 4.44
N ILE A 121 2.20 -12.45 5.09
CA ILE A 121 2.12 -11.14 4.42
C ILE A 121 3.54 -10.66 4.16
N ILE A 122 3.85 -10.36 2.90
CA ILE A 122 5.15 -9.94 2.41
C ILE A 122 5.05 -8.52 1.86
N LEU A 123 5.75 -7.58 2.47
CA LEU A 123 5.86 -6.20 1.96
C LEU A 123 7.27 -5.97 1.44
N ILE A 124 7.39 -5.44 0.22
CA ILE A 124 8.67 -5.17 -0.44
C ILE A 124 8.82 -3.65 -0.62
N THR A 125 9.86 -3.07 -0.04
CA THR A 125 10.05 -1.61 0.00
C THR A 125 11.46 -1.19 -0.39
N PRO A 126 11.65 -0.04 -1.08
CA PRO A 126 12.95 0.55 -1.33
C PRO A 126 13.40 1.48 -0.17
N PHE A 127 13.02 1.14 1.05
CA PHE A 127 13.39 1.87 2.27
C PHE A 127 13.25 0.98 3.49
N ASP A 128 14.04 1.27 4.52
CA ASP A 128 13.96 0.59 5.80
C ASP A 128 12.80 1.15 6.65
N ILE A 129 11.87 0.29 7.04
CA ILE A 129 10.70 0.64 7.87
C ILE A 129 11.09 0.74 9.35
N PHE A 130 12.10 -0.05 9.79
CA PHE A 130 12.43 -0.26 11.20
C PHE A 130 13.76 0.37 11.63
N GLY A 131 14.62 0.80 10.69
CA GLY A 131 15.85 1.52 10.96
C GLY A 131 17.03 0.65 11.42
N HIS A 132 17.01 -0.67 11.18
CA HIS A 132 18.10 -1.60 11.52
C HIS A 132 18.90 -2.04 10.29
N GLU A 133 18.66 -1.46 9.13
CA GLU A 133 19.39 -1.69 7.89
C GLU A 133 19.41 -3.16 7.42
N LEU A 134 18.40 -3.97 7.84
CA LEU A 134 18.27 -5.35 7.41
C LEU A 134 17.61 -5.43 6.04
N TYR A 135 17.93 -6.48 5.25
CA TYR A 135 17.24 -6.83 4.02
C TYR A 135 15.87 -7.47 4.29
N LYS A 136 15.75 -8.22 5.40
CA LYS A 136 14.55 -8.97 5.77
C LYS A 136 14.25 -8.84 7.24
N TYR A 137 13.02 -8.51 7.57
CA TYR A 137 12.46 -8.53 8.92
C TYR A 137 11.30 -9.50 8.95
N THR A 138 11.39 -10.52 9.79
CA THR A 138 10.31 -11.51 9.97
C THR A 138 9.73 -11.38 11.37
N PHE A 139 8.42 -11.21 11.44
CA PHE A 139 7.71 -11.03 12.71
C PHE A 139 6.73 -12.18 12.96
N HIS A 140 6.84 -12.74 14.16
CA HIS A 140 5.91 -13.66 14.78
C HIS A 140 5.52 -13.13 16.15
N MET A 141 4.37 -13.52 16.68
CA MET A 141 4.00 -13.20 18.06
C MET A 141 4.73 -14.10 19.05
N LYS A 142 5.28 -13.49 20.11
CA LYS A 142 6.02 -14.16 21.17
C LYS A 142 5.46 -13.78 22.54
N CYS A 143 5.62 -14.68 23.51
CA CYS A 143 5.30 -14.43 24.91
C CYS A 143 6.36 -13.50 25.54
N GLU A 144 5.93 -12.47 26.25
CA GLU A 144 6.84 -11.54 26.95
C GLU A 144 7.52 -12.22 28.14
N GLU A 145 6.78 -13.05 28.85
CA GLU A 145 7.25 -13.75 30.06
C GLU A 145 8.17 -14.92 29.74
N VAL A 146 8.03 -15.51 28.54
CA VAL A 146 8.84 -16.62 28.03
C VAL A 146 9.25 -16.31 26.59
N PRO A 147 10.39 -15.60 26.35
CA PRO A 147 10.76 -15.07 25.04
C PRO A 147 10.98 -16.13 23.93
N GLU A 148 11.27 -17.37 24.30
CA GLU A 148 11.41 -18.50 23.38
C GLU A 148 10.07 -19.07 22.91
N LEU A 149 8.97 -18.80 23.66
CA LEU A 149 7.65 -19.30 23.35
C LEU A 149 7.00 -18.44 22.27
N GLN A 150 6.75 -19.04 21.13
CA GLN A 150 5.96 -18.44 20.05
C GLN A 150 4.48 -18.74 20.28
N LEU A 151 3.60 -17.81 19.86
CA LEU A 151 2.15 -18.02 19.93
C LEU A 151 1.69 -19.13 18.96
N ASP A 152 2.42 -19.27 17.85
CA ASP A 152 2.17 -20.28 16.79
C ASP A 152 0.75 -20.24 16.24
N ASP A 153 0.27 -19.00 16.01
CA ASP A 153 -1.06 -18.70 15.49
C ASP A 153 -1.13 -18.76 13.95
N GLY A 154 -0.04 -19.15 13.29
CA GLY A 154 0.06 -19.20 11.83
C GLY A 154 0.17 -17.83 11.14
N ALA A 155 0.29 -16.72 11.88
CA ALA A 155 0.44 -15.39 11.31
C ALA A 155 1.90 -14.96 11.20
N THR A 156 2.39 -14.79 9.96
CA THR A 156 3.75 -14.31 9.68
C THR A 156 3.72 -13.02 8.87
N ARG A 157 4.58 -12.06 9.24
CA ARG A 157 4.77 -10.83 8.48
C ARG A 157 6.22 -10.65 8.12
N ILE A 158 6.50 -10.52 6.83
CA ILE A 158 7.83 -10.33 6.27
C ILE A 158 7.89 -8.95 5.65
N PHE A 159 8.87 -8.16 6.07
CA PHE A 159 9.17 -6.87 5.47
C PHE A 159 10.54 -6.94 4.82
N LEU A 160 10.57 -6.70 3.52
CA LEU A 160 11.78 -6.72 2.71
C LEU A 160 12.19 -5.29 2.37
N ASN A 161 13.48 -5.01 2.53
CA ASN A 161 14.09 -3.72 2.23
C ASN A 161 15.16 -3.92 1.15
N THR A 162 14.99 -3.28 -0.03
CA THR A 162 15.97 -3.43 -1.12
C THR A 162 17.30 -2.75 -0.81
N HIS A 163 17.35 -1.86 0.20
CA HIS A 163 18.52 -1.11 0.65
C HIS A 163 19.12 -1.62 1.97
N GLY A 164 19.01 -2.90 2.25
CA GLY A 164 19.66 -3.50 3.41
C GLY A 164 21.20 -3.42 3.32
N LYS A 165 21.88 -3.57 4.47
CA LYS A 165 23.35 -3.55 4.54
C LYS A 165 23.94 -4.82 5.13
N HIS A 166 23.16 -5.62 5.85
CA HIS A 166 23.58 -6.81 6.56
C HIS A 166 23.49 -8.05 5.64
N LEU A 167 24.51 -8.21 4.80
CA LEU A 167 24.59 -9.29 3.80
C LEU A 167 24.64 -10.69 4.45
N GLU A 168 25.26 -10.78 5.62
CA GLU A 168 25.49 -12.01 6.36
C GLU A 168 24.23 -12.66 6.95
N LEU A 169 23.12 -11.91 7.00
CA LEU A 169 21.86 -12.37 7.62
C LEU A 169 20.85 -12.96 6.64
N VAL A 170 21.15 -12.92 5.35
CA VAL A 170 20.25 -13.39 4.29
C VAL A 170 21.05 -14.11 3.19
N SER A 171 20.35 -14.88 2.34
CA SER A 171 20.99 -15.53 1.20
C SER A 171 21.41 -14.49 0.14
N GLU A 172 22.49 -14.78 -0.59
CA GLU A 172 22.91 -13.98 -1.74
C GLU A 172 21.79 -13.88 -2.78
N GLU A 173 21.08 -14.97 -3.01
CA GLU A 173 19.94 -15.02 -3.92
C GLU A 173 18.83 -14.03 -3.57
N LEU A 174 18.52 -13.85 -2.26
CA LEU A 174 17.55 -12.85 -1.82
C LEU A 174 18.05 -11.41 -2.10
N ILE A 175 19.32 -11.16 -1.90
CA ILE A 175 19.92 -9.85 -2.19
C ILE A 175 19.83 -9.55 -3.68
N GLU A 176 20.16 -10.53 -4.53
CA GLU A 176 20.06 -10.40 -5.99
C GLU A 176 18.61 -10.14 -6.42
N LEU A 177 17.65 -10.90 -5.87
CA LEU A 177 16.23 -10.68 -6.12
C LEU A 177 15.79 -9.25 -5.75
N LEU A 178 16.18 -8.77 -4.57
CA LEU A 178 15.79 -7.43 -4.10
C LEU A 178 16.38 -6.32 -4.96
N LYS A 179 17.64 -6.47 -5.39
CA LYS A 179 18.27 -5.57 -6.37
C LYS A 179 17.52 -5.60 -7.71
N TYR A 180 17.16 -6.79 -8.18
CA TYR A 180 16.42 -6.95 -9.43
C TYR A 180 15.01 -6.37 -9.34
N ILE A 181 14.30 -6.53 -8.22
CA ILE A 181 12.98 -5.91 -7.99
C ILE A 181 13.07 -4.39 -8.14
N GLU A 182 14.12 -3.77 -7.62
CA GLU A 182 14.31 -2.33 -7.71
C GLU A 182 14.76 -1.86 -9.08
N LEU A 183 15.63 -2.64 -9.74
CA LEU A 183 16.21 -2.34 -11.05
C LEU A 183 16.02 -3.54 -12.00
N SER A 184 14.80 -3.67 -12.57
CA SER A 184 14.45 -4.80 -13.47
C SER A 184 14.98 -4.55 -14.88
N THR A 185 16.33 -4.56 -15.04
CA THR A 185 17.07 -4.33 -16.27
C THR A 185 17.95 -5.52 -16.65
N ASP A 186 18.33 -5.59 -17.92
CA ASP A 186 19.25 -6.61 -18.45
C ASP A 186 20.59 -6.55 -17.71
N GLU A 187 21.13 -5.36 -17.48
CA GLU A 187 22.40 -5.15 -16.76
C GLU A 187 22.35 -5.73 -15.32
N THR A 188 21.24 -5.50 -14.61
CA THR A 188 21.10 -6.06 -13.25
C THR A 188 21.05 -7.58 -13.27
N ALA A 189 20.32 -8.16 -14.23
CA ALA A 189 20.18 -9.61 -14.36
C ALA A 189 21.50 -10.30 -14.78
N GLU A 190 22.29 -9.67 -15.64
CA GLU A 190 23.62 -10.18 -16.05
C GLU A 190 24.60 -10.29 -14.87
N HIS A 191 24.42 -9.48 -13.82
CA HIS A 191 25.23 -9.50 -12.61
C HIS A 191 24.68 -10.43 -11.51
N CYS A 192 23.55 -11.10 -11.75
CA CYS A 192 22.97 -12.08 -10.82
C CYS A 192 23.49 -13.48 -11.12
N ASN A 193 23.90 -14.19 -10.08
CA ASN A 193 24.30 -15.60 -10.16
C ASN A 193 23.10 -16.55 -10.04
N SER A 194 22.00 -16.09 -9.44
CA SER A 194 20.78 -16.89 -9.24
C SER A 194 20.10 -17.23 -10.56
N GLU A 195 19.99 -18.52 -10.87
CA GLU A 195 19.24 -19.02 -12.02
C GLU A 195 17.76 -18.63 -11.93
N LYS A 196 17.18 -18.60 -10.72
CA LYS A 196 15.80 -18.21 -10.49
C LYS A 196 15.56 -16.72 -10.83
N VAL A 197 16.48 -15.83 -10.44
CA VAL A 197 16.40 -14.40 -10.79
C VAL A 197 16.56 -14.21 -12.30
N GLN A 198 17.46 -14.93 -12.93
CA GLN A 198 17.64 -14.89 -14.39
C GLN A 198 16.42 -15.44 -15.14
N GLU A 199 15.77 -16.48 -14.62
CA GLU A 199 14.52 -16.99 -15.19
C GLU A 199 13.38 -15.99 -15.06
N LEU A 200 13.22 -15.41 -13.88
CA LEU A 200 12.25 -14.33 -13.63
C LEU A 200 12.50 -13.16 -14.60
N HIS A 201 13.76 -12.75 -14.79
CA HIS A 201 14.13 -11.70 -15.72
C HIS A 201 13.69 -12.03 -17.16
N ARG A 202 13.96 -13.25 -17.67
CA ARG A 202 13.53 -13.65 -19.01
C ARG A 202 12.02 -13.50 -19.21
N LYS A 203 11.21 -13.90 -18.22
CA LYS A 203 9.76 -13.79 -18.28
C LYS A 203 9.30 -12.31 -18.21
N ILE A 204 9.93 -11.49 -17.37
CA ILE A 204 9.67 -10.05 -17.31
C ILE A 204 9.99 -9.36 -18.63
N CYS A 205 11.07 -9.72 -19.29
CA CYS A 205 11.40 -9.18 -20.63
C CYS A 205 10.34 -9.55 -21.67
N GLN A 206 9.84 -10.79 -21.66
CA GLN A 206 8.75 -11.21 -22.54
C GLN A 206 7.46 -10.43 -22.27
N LEU A 207 7.13 -10.22 -20.98
CA LEU A 207 5.98 -9.42 -20.58
C LEU A 207 6.12 -7.96 -21.07
N LYS A 208 7.28 -7.34 -20.87
CA LYS A 208 7.56 -5.96 -21.31
C LYS A 208 7.57 -5.80 -22.82
N ALA A 209 7.87 -6.85 -23.59
CA ALA A 209 7.83 -6.85 -25.04
C ALA A 209 6.40 -7.05 -25.61
N ASN A 210 5.43 -7.41 -24.77
CA ASN A 210 4.06 -7.69 -25.19
C ASN A 210 3.27 -6.40 -25.39
N LYS A 211 2.87 -6.12 -26.65
CA LYS A 211 2.09 -4.93 -27.00
C LYS A 211 0.72 -4.86 -26.36
N GLN A 212 0.09 -6.00 -26.06
CA GLN A 212 -1.21 -6.02 -25.36
C GLN A 212 -1.04 -5.58 -23.91
N MET A 213 0.05 -5.97 -23.26
CA MET A 213 0.38 -5.52 -21.90
C MET A 213 0.70 -4.03 -21.86
N GLU A 214 1.43 -3.52 -22.87
CA GLU A 214 1.65 -2.08 -22.99
C GLU A 214 0.32 -1.31 -23.14
N ALA A 215 -0.62 -1.81 -23.95
CA ALA A 215 -1.94 -1.21 -24.12
C ALA A 215 -2.75 -1.27 -22.80
N LYS A 216 -2.73 -2.41 -22.08
CA LYS A 216 -3.38 -2.58 -20.77
C LYS A 216 -2.80 -1.60 -19.74
N PHE A 217 -1.49 -1.42 -19.73
CA PHE A 217 -0.83 -0.43 -18.88
C PHE A 217 -1.26 1.01 -19.20
N MET A 218 -1.37 1.34 -20.51
CA MET A 218 -1.83 2.65 -20.94
C MET A 218 -3.23 2.95 -20.41
N GLN A 219 -4.15 2.00 -20.59
CA GLN A 219 -5.52 2.13 -20.13
C GLN A 219 -5.59 2.29 -18.61
N ALA A 220 -4.92 1.44 -17.83
CA ALA A 220 -4.87 1.53 -16.38
C ALA A 220 -4.26 2.85 -15.88
N TRP A 221 -3.29 3.41 -16.63
CA TRP A 221 -2.73 4.70 -16.31
C TRP A 221 -3.72 5.84 -16.58
N GLU A 222 -4.44 5.81 -17.70
CA GLU A 222 -5.47 6.79 -18.06
C GLU A 222 -6.61 6.80 -17.04
N GLU A 223 -7.13 5.63 -16.65
CA GLU A 223 -8.14 5.48 -15.60
C GLU A 223 -7.66 6.11 -14.28
N LYS A 224 -6.43 5.83 -13.87
CA LYS A 224 -5.84 6.38 -12.65
C LYS A 224 -5.63 7.91 -12.70
N VAL A 225 -5.43 8.48 -13.88
CA VAL A 225 -5.35 9.94 -14.06
C VAL A 225 -6.74 10.55 -13.92
N LEU A 226 -7.77 9.94 -14.50
CA LEU A 226 -9.16 10.38 -14.38
C LEU A 226 -9.64 10.34 -12.92
N GLU A 227 -9.45 9.21 -12.24
CA GLU A 227 -9.78 9.06 -10.81
C GLU A 227 -9.13 10.15 -9.93
N ARG A 228 -7.87 10.51 -10.22
CA ARG A 228 -7.18 11.57 -9.49
C ARG A 228 -7.74 12.95 -9.78
N GLN A 229 -8.16 13.21 -11.02
CA GLN A 229 -8.78 14.46 -11.38
C GLN A 229 -10.14 14.61 -10.69
N GLU A 230 -10.96 13.57 -10.73
CA GLU A 230 -12.26 13.52 -10.06
C GLU A 230 -12.10 13.75 -8.54
N ALA A 231 -11.21 12.98 -7.89
CA ALA A 231 -10.95 13.14 -6.46
C ALA A 231 -10.40 14.54 -6.09
N TYR A 232 -9.63 15.17 -6.99
CA TYR A 232 -9.15 16.53 -6.80
C TYR A 232 -10.28 17.56 -6.87
N GLU A 233 -11.15 17.45 -7.88
CA GLU A 233 -12.31 18.35 -8.04
C GLU A 233 -13.32 18.18 -6.90
N GLU A 234 -13.61 16.94 -6.49
CA GLU A 234 -14.46 16.65 -5.32
C GLU A 234 -13.85 17.26 -4.04
N GLY A 235 -12.56 17.03 -3.82
CA GLY A 235 -11.86 17.57 -2.64
C GLY A 235 -11.85 19.10 -2.62
N LYS A 236 -11.73 19.73 -3.78
CA LYS A 236 -11.81 21.19 -3.94
C LYS A 236 -13.21 21.69 -3.61
N GLN A 237 -14.25 21.06 -4.17
CA GLN A 237 -15.65 21.43 -3.93
C GLN A 237 -16.02 21.31 -2.44
N VAL A 238 -15.68 20.18 -1.81
CA VAL A 238 -15.87 19.97 -0.37
C VAL A 238 -15.09 21.00 0.47
N GLY A 239 -13.88 21.36 0.04
CA GLY A 239 -13.07 22.39 0.68
C GLY A 239 -13.72 23.79 0.61
N GLU A 240 -14.26 24.16 -0.54
CA GLU A 240 -14.98 25.42 -0.76
C GLU A 240 -16.27 25.48 0.07
N GLU A 241 -17.06 24.41 0.09
CA GLU A 241 -18.29 24.31 0.91
C GLU A 241 -17.98 24.46 2.41
N ARG A 242 -16.99 23.71 2.92
CA ARG A 242 -16.57 23.81 4.32
C ARG A 242 -16.03 25.20 4.67
N GLY A 243 -15.29 25.83 3.74
CA GLY A 243 -14.81 27.21 3.90
C GLY A 243 -15.95 28.19 4.02
N THR A 244 -16.97 28.08 3.17
CA THR A 244 -18.17 28.92 3.20
C THR A 244 -18.99 28.74 4.48
N ASP A 245 -19.17 27.48 4.92
CA ASP A 245 -19.90 27.16 6.14
C ASP A 245 -19.18 27.66 7.39
N ARG A 246 -17.84 27.51 7.42
CA ARG A 246 -17.03 28.08 8.51
C ARG A 246 -17.14 29.61 8.58
N GLU A 247 -17.03 30.28 7.45
CA GLU A 247 -17.18 31.73 7.38
C GLU A 247 -18.58 32.18 7.87
N ARG A 248 -19.65 31.47 7.46
CA ARG A 248 -21.01 31.73 7.94
C ARG A 248 -21.14 31.59 9.46
N GLN A 249 -20.53 30.54 10.03
CA GLN A 249 -20.52 30.30 11.46
C GLN A 249 -19.73 31.37 12.22
N GLU A 250 -18.58 31.80 11.71
CA GLU A 250 -17.76 32.86 12.29
C GLU A 250 -18.54 34.22 12.28
N VAL A 251 -19.19 34.53 11.14
CA VAL A 251 -20.05 35.73 11.03
C VAL A 251 -21.21 35.68 12.02
N ALA A 252 -21.89 34.53 12.12
CA ALA A 252 -23.02 34.39 13.05
C ALA A 252 -22.60 34.54 14.52
N LYS A 253 -21.45 33.95 14.91
CA LYS A 253 -20.90 34.12 16.27
C LYS A 253 -20.53 35.58 16.56
N LEU A 254 -19.86 36.24 15.61
CA LEU A 254 -19.48 37.64 15.73
C LEU A 254 -20.70 38.54 15.87
N CYS A 255 -21.71 38.36 15.02
CA CYS A 255 -22.96 39.13 15.10
C CYS A 255 -23.65 38.92 16.44
N GLY A 256 -23.78 37.68 16.92
CA GLY A 256 -24.35 37.39 18.24
C GLY A 256 -23.59 38.10 19.37
N ARG A 257 -22.26 38.06 19.34
CA ARG A 257 -21.43 38.75 20.36
C ARG A 257 -21.54 40.26 20.32
N LEU A 258 -21.56 40.84 19.12
CA LEU A 258 -21.73 42.29 18.96
C LEU A 258 -23.13 42.77 19.36
N MET A 259 -24.17 41.96 19.16
CA MET A 259 -25.53 42.24 19.69
C MET A 259 -25.54 42.26 21.22
N GLU A 260 -24.94 41.27 21.88
CA GLU A 260 -24.82 41.25 23.35
C GLU A 260 -24.10 42.47 23.90
N LEU A 261 -23.07 42.94 23.18
CA LEU A 261 -22.30 44.13 23.54
C LEU A 261 -22.95 45.48 23.12
N ASN A 262 -24.11 45.42 22.48
CA ASN A 262 -24.86 46.59 21.96
C ASN A 262 -24.07 47.41 20.91
N ARG A 263 -23.16 46.75 20.13
CA ARG A 263 -22.26 47.34 19.12
C ARG A 263 -22.86 47.18 17.70
N MET A 264 -24.07 47.70 17.47
CA MET A 264 -24.83 47.46 16.24
C MET A 264 -24.21 48.08 14.98
N GLU A 265 -23.58 49.27 15.07
CA GLU A 265 -22.90 49.90 13.93
C GLU A 265 -21.70 49.08 13.46
N GLU A 266 -20.96 48.54 14.39
CA GLU A 266 -19.81 47.68 14.07
C GLU A 266 -20.25 46.34 13.48
N MET A 267 -21.36 45.79 13.90
CA MET A 267 -21.97 44.60 13.30
C MET A 267 -22.34 44.85 11.83
N GLN A 268 -23.00 45.99 11.52
CA GLN A 268 -23.34 46.31 10.13
C GLN A 268 -22.11 46.48 9.26
N ARG A 269 -21.03 47.08 9.77
CA ARG A 269 -19.77 47.21 9.05
C ARG A 269 -19.08 45.89 8.87
N ALA A 270 -19.06 45.01 9.87
CA ALA A 270 -18.41 43.69 9.81
C ALA A 270 -19.06 42.75 8.78
N ILE A 271 -20.33 42.90 8.48
CA ILE A 271 -21.04 42.12 7.45
C ILE A 271 -20.49 42.44 6.06
N THR A 272 -20.17 43.70 5.76
CA THR A 272 -19.76 44.16 4.44
C THR A 272 -18.24 44.31 4.27
N ASP A 273 -17.51 44.54 5.35
CA ASP A 273 -16.04 44.73 5.35
C ASP A 273 -15.33 43.53 5.98
N MET A 274 -14.79 42.65 5.10
CA MET A 274 -14.07 41.42 5.52
C MET A 274 -12.81 41.74 6.36
N THR A 275 -12.12 42.85 6.05
CA THR A 275 -10.92 43.25 6.78
C THR A 275 -11.25 43.68 8.19
N TYR A 276 -12.32 44.49 8.32
CA TYR A 276 -12.84 44.93 9.60
C TYR A 276 -13.39 43.76 10.43
N ARG A 277 -14.07 42.82 9.78
CA ARG A 277 -14.55 41.55 10.40
C ARG A 277 -13.42 40.75 11.03
N LYS A 278 -12.33 40.53 10.29
CA LYS A 278 -11.14 39.80 10.81
C LYS A 278 -10.52 40.49 12.02
N LYS A 279 -10.50 41.83 12.03
CA LYS A 279 -10.02 42.58 13.18
C LYS A 279 -10.89 42.37 14.40
N LEU A 280 -12.21 42.42 14.25
CA LEU A 280 -13.15 42.20 15.35
C LEU A 280 -13.14 40.75 15.88
N LEU A 281 -13.01 39.73 15.00
CA LEU A 281 -12.86 38.35 15.41
C LEU A 281 -11.60 38.16 16.29
N SER A 282 -10.50 38.81 15.92
CA SER A 282 -9.26 38.79 16.74
C SER A 282 -9.40 39.58 18.05
N GLU A 283 -10.12 40.71 18.03
CA GLU A 283 -10.36 41.54 19.23
C GLU A 283 -11.25 40.85 20.27
N LEU A 284 -12.24 40.09 19.79
CA LEU A 284 -13.20 39.38 20.64
C LEU A 284 -12.85 37.91 20.93
N GLU A 285 -11.68 37.47 20.48
CA GLU A 285 -11.18 36.09 20.64
C GLU A 285 -12.16 34.99 20.16
N LEU A 286 -12.78 35.22 18.96
CA LEU A 286 -13.81 34.35 18.36
C LEU A 286 -13.28 33.48 17.22
#